data_3b4a490fe4f1906093799370baa1e00a
#
_entry.id   3b4a490fe4f1906093799370baa1e00a
#
_cell.length_a   1.000
_cell.length_b   1.000
_cell.length_c   1.000
_cell.angle_alpha   90.00
_cell.angle_beta   90.00
_cell.angle_gamma   90.00
#
_symmetry.space_group_name_H-M   'P 1'
#
loop_
_entity.id
_entity.type
_entity.pdbx_description
1 polymer ?
#
loop_
_entity_poly.entity_id
_entity_poly.type
_entity_poly.pdbx_seq_one_letter_code
_entity_poly.pdbx_strand_id
1 'polypeptide(L)'
;MEYTDMKQTIQGIVDEIKKTCIIKNTAIRDDIFGILESQCTVVYYPIKDQKNRGFHIKKIVHDKLEDFVYINTDKPMAEQIFAAAHELGHIFQVAQRVWTVLKKTEKLTEQEEEEITNLFAAELLMPYEVFR
;
A
#
# COMPACT_ATOMS: atom_id res chain seq x y z
N MET A 1 -11.30 -17.14 -10.12
CA MET A 1 -10.81 -15.84 -10.42
C MET A 1 -9.41 -15.87 -10.95
N GLU A 2 -9.23 -15.20 -12.00
CA GLU A 2 -7.97 -15.26 -12.67
C GLU A 2 -6.94 -14.31 -12.06
N TYR A 3 -5.79 -14.82 -11.76
CA TYR A 3 -4.67 -14.03 -11.25
C TYR A 3 -4.35 -12.88 -12.24
N THR A 4 -4.47 -13.17 -13.54
CA THR A 4 -4.20 -12.18 -14.58
C THR A 4 -5.14 -10.98 -14.48
N ASP A 5 -6.43 -11.22 -14.25
CA ASP A 5 -7.41 -10.13 -14.13
C ASP A 5 -7.14 -9.28 -12.90
N MET A 6 -6.79 -9.94 -11.81
CA MET A 6 -6.43 -9.25 -10.57
C MET A 6 -5.20 -8.37 -10.79
N LYS A 7 -4.18 -8.91 -11.44
CA LYS A 7 -2.94 -8.17 -11.70
C LYS A 7 -3.18 -6.96 -12.59
N GLN A 8 -4.00 -7.11 -13.63
CA GLN A 8 -4.32 -6.00 -14.53
C GLN A 8 -5.07 -4.89 -13.79
N THR A 9 -5.99 -5.27 -12.92
CA THR A 9 -6.74 -4.30 -12.12
C THR A 9 -5.81 -3.55 -11.18
N ILE A 10 -4.91 -4.27 -10.53
CA ILE A 10 -3.91 -3.66 -9.63
C ILE A 10 -3.01 -2.71 -10.41
N GLN A 11 -2.56 -3.12 -11.59
CA GLN A 11 -1.71 -2.27 -12.43
C GLN A 11 -2.41 -0.97 -12.81
N GLY A 12 -3.71 -1.03 -13.11
CA GLY A 12 -4.50 0.17 -13.39
C GLY A 12 -4.57 1.11 -12.20
N ILE A 13 -4.70 0.55 -10.99
CA ILE A 13 -4.73 1.35 -9.76
C ILE A 13 -3.36 1.99 -9.52
N VAL A 14 -2.29 1.24 -9.73
CA VAL A 14 -0.92 1.76 -9.61
C VAL A 14 -0.71 2.95 -10.54
N ASP A 15 -1.14 2.82 -11.79
CA ASP A 15 -1.01 3.89 -12.79
C ASP A 15 -1.79 5.12 -12.37
N GLU A 16 -2.99 4.92 -11.84
CA GLU A 16 -3.84 6.01 -11.35
C GLU A 16 -3.15 6.75 -10.19
N ILE A 17 -2.58 6.01 -9.25
CA ILE A 17 -1.89 6.59 -8.10
C ILE A 17 -0.67 7.39 -8.56
N LYS A 18 0.11 6.85 -9.49
CA LYS A 18 1.28 7.55 -10.02
C LYS A 18 0.89 8.87 -10.67
N LYS A 19 -0.20 8.89 -11.40
CA LYS A 19 -0.71 10.13 -12.00
C LYS A 19 -1.19 11.12 -10.95
N THR A 20 -2.00 10.65 -10.01
CA THR A 20 -2.61 11.51 -8.99
C THR A 20 -1.56 12.13 -8.08
N CYS A 21 -0.54 11.37 -7.73
CA CYS A 21 0.51 11.85 -6.83
C CYS A 21 1.65 12.54 -7.56
N ILE A 22 1.52 12.75 -8.86
CA ILE A 22 2.51 13.44 -9.70
C ILE A 22 3.89 12.80 -9.57
N ILE A 23 3.92 11.48 -9.70
CA ILE A 23 5.18 10.74 -9.63
C ILE A 23 5.84 10.80 -10.99
N LYS A 24 7.00 11.40 -11.04
CA LYS A 24 7.71 11.61 -12.30
C LYS A 24 8.63 10.46 -12.67
N ASN A 25 9.00 9.65 -11.70
CA ASN A 25 9.91 8.53 -11.92
C ASN A 25 9.14 7.23 -11.99
N THR A 26 9.63 6.29 -12.80
CA THR A 26 9.04 4.96 -12.87
C THR A 26 9.30 4.17 -11.59
N ALA A 27 10.40 4.48 -10.90
CA ALA A 27 10.73 3.85 -9.62
C ALA A 27 10.40 4.82 -8.50
N ILE A 28 9.51 4.42 -7.59
CA ILE A 28 9.06 5.30 -6.51
C ILE A 28 9.59 4.90 -5.14
N ARG A 29 10.60 4.01 -5.11
CA ARG A 29 11.09 3.43 -3.86
C ARG A 29 11.44 4.48 -2.80
N ASP A 30 12.21 5.47 -3.19
CA ASP A 30 12.67 6.50 -2.25
C ASP A 30 11.58 7.54 -1.96
N ASP A 31 10.60 7.66 -2.86
CA ASP A 31 9.53 8.64 -2.72
C ASP A 31 8.31 8.09 -1.99
N ILE A 32 8.27 6.79 -1.69
CA ILE A 32 7.10 6.14 -1.12
C ILE A 32 6.68 6.78 0.22
N PHE A 33 7.66 7.18 1.03
CA PHE A 33 7.36 7.80 2.32
C PHE A 33 6.68 9.15 2.14
N GLY A 34 7.14 9.95 1.18
CA GLY A 34 6.51 11.23 0.88
C GLY A 34 5.09 11.06 0.38
N ILE A 35 4.86 10.06 -0.45
CA ILE A 35 3.51 9.75 -0.94
C ILE A 35 2.60 9.36 0.22
N LEU A 36 3.08 8.48 1.08
CA LEU A 36 2.31 8.04 2.24
C LEU A 36 2.00 9.23 3.16
N GLU A 37 3.00 10.10 3.40
CA GLU A 37 2.83 11.28 4.25
C GLU A 37 1.83 12.27 3.67
N SER A 38 1.63 12.27 2.36
CA SER A 38 0.63 13.13 1.75
C SER A 38 -0.80 12.64 2.01
N GLN A 39 -0.95 11.38 2.41
CA GLN A 39 -2.26 10.76 2.60
C GLN A 39 -2.65 10.59 4.06
N CYS A 40 -1.68 10.56 4.97
CA CYS A 40 -1.95 10.29 6.38
C CYS A 40 -0.79 10.76 7.24
N THR A 41 -0.97 10.64 8.55
CA THR A 41 0.12 10.92 9.49
C THR A 41 0.98 9.68 9.62
N VAL A 42 2.28 9.82 9.38
CA VAL A 42 3.23 8.71 9.45
C VAL A 42 4.15 8.91 10.65
N VAL A 43 4.29 7.87 11.45
CA VAL A 43 5.17 7.87 12.63
C VAL A 43 6.27 6.85 12.39
N TYR A 44 7.52 7.31 12.47
CA TYR A 44 8.69 6.44 12.32
C TYR A 44 9.23 6.16 13.70
N TYR A 45 9.20 4.90 14.09
CA TYR A 45 9.58 4.53 15.44
C TYR A 45 10.18 3.12 15.46
N PRO A 46 11.25 2.88 16.23
CA PRO A 46 11.81 1.53 16.34
C PRO A 46 10.91 0.64 17.20
N ILE A 47 10.35 -0.38 16.57
CA ILE A 47 9.48 -1.36 17.24
C ILE A 47 10.28 -2.64 17.39
N LYS A 48 10.48 -3.08 18.62
CA LYS A 48 11.33 -4.24 18.89
C LYS A 48 10.60 -5.57 18.77
N ASP A 49 9.80 -5.69 17.74
CA ASP A 49 9.11 -6.91 17.40
C ASP A 49 9.60 -7.35 16.02
N GLN A 50 10.26 -8.49 15.96
CA GLN A 50 10.88 -9.00 14.74
C GLN A 50 9.90 -9.16 13.59
N LYS A 51 8.63 -9.37 13.88
CA LYS A 51 7.60 -9.61 12.87
C LYS A 51 6.86 -8.34 12.45
N ASN A 52 7.06 -7.24 13.16
CA ASN A 52 6.29 -6.02 12.92
C ASN A 52 7.08 -5.05 12.04
N ARG A 53 6.68 -4.92 10.78
CA ARG A 53 7.26 -3.95 9.84
C ARG A 53 6.61 -2.59 9.97
N GLY A 54 5.37 -2.55 10.45
CA GLY A 54 4.57 -1.35 10.58
C GLY A 54 3.11 -1.73 10.74
N PHE A 55 2.28 -0.76 11.06
CA PHE A 55 0.85 -1.00 11.20
C PHE A 55 0.08 0.29 10.97
N HIS A 56 -1.22 0.14 10.75
CA HIS A 56 -2.13 1.21 10.44
C HIS A 56 -3.25 1.24 11.48
N ILE A 57 -3.52 2.41 12.03
CA ILE A 57 -4.63 2.59 12.96
C ILE A 57 -5.43 3.84 12.57
N LYS A 58 -6.67 3.86 13.00
CA LYS A 58 -7.54 5.03 12.85
C LYS A 58 -7.82 5.59 14.22
N LYS A 59 -7.69 6.91 14.35
CA LYS A 59 -7.96 7.62 15.59
C LYS A 59 -8.88 8.81 15.34
N ILE A 60 -9.66 9.15 16.34
CA ILE A 60 -10.46 10.36 16.28
C ILE A 60 -9.63 11.50 16.86
N VAL A 61 -9.37 12.51 16.03
CA VAL A 61 -8.60 13.69 16.41
C VAL A 61 -9.44 14.90 16.03
N HIS A 62 -9.75 15.74 17.02
CA HIS A 62 -10.61 16.92 16.81
C HIS A 62 -11.91 16.57 16.09
N ASP A 63 -12.57 15.51 16.54
CA ASP A 63 -13.84 15.00 16.02
C ASP A 63 -13.77 14.46 14.58
N LYS A 64 -12.58 14.25 14.05
CA LYS A 64 -12.38 13.67 12.72
C LYS A 64 -11.61 12.36 12.83
N LEU A 65 -12.02 11.40 12.01
CA LEU A 65 -11.33 10.12 11.93
C LEU A 65 -10.09 10.29 11.04
N GLU A 66 -8.92 10.03 11.60
CA GLU A 66 -7.66 10.17 10.88
C GLU A 66 -6.90 8.87 10.85
N ASP A 67 -6.18 8.65 9.75
CA ASP A 67 -5.33 7.49 9.57
C ASP A 67 -3.93 7.79 10.08
N PHE A 68 -3.40 6.86 10.88
CA PHE A 68 -2.02 6.92 11.35
C PHE A 68 -1.31 5.63 10.93
N VAL A 69 -0.15 5.78 10.31
CA VAL A 69 0.67 4.65 9.91
C VAL A 69 1.97 4.70 10.69
N TYR A 70 2.33 3.58 11.30
CA TYR A 70 3.59 3.44 12.02
C TYR A 70 4.54 2.59 11.20
N ILE A 71 5.72 3.12 10.91
CA ILE A 71 6.76 2.39 10.18
C ILE A 71 7.85 2.02 11.17
N ASN A 72 8.18 0.72 11.22
CA ASN A 72 9.19 0.22 12.15
C ASN A 72 10.59 0.52 11.63
N THR A 73 11.26 1.49 12.23
CA THR A 73 12.59 1.90 11.82
C THR A 73 13.69 0.93 12.28
N ASP A 74 13.34 -0.08 13.07
CA ASP A 74 14.28 -1.15 13.43
C ASP A 74 14.48 -2.16 12.31
N LYS A 75 13.68 -2.07 11.25
CA LYS A 75 13.78 -2.96 10.09
C LYS A 75 14.71 -2.38 9.03
N PRO A 76 15.31 -3.23 8.18
CA PRO A 76 16.09 -2.74 7.04
C PRO A 76 15.25 -1.82 6.16
N MET A 77 15.92 -0.91 5.47
CA MET A 77 15.22 0.09 4.66
C MET A 77 14.30 -0.56 3.61
N ALA A 78 14.71 -1.66 3.01
CA ALA A 78 13.87 -2.34 2.02
C ALA A 78 12.55 -2.80 2.63
N GLU A 79 12.57 -3.27 3.88
CA GLU A 79 11.34 -3.69 4.56
C GLU A 79 10.49 -2.49 4.96
N GLN A 80 11.11 -1.37 5.33
CA GLN A 80 10.38 -0.15 5.63
C GLN A 80 9.68 0.38 4.38
N ILE A 81 10.36 0.35 3.24
CA ILE A 81 9.80 0.76 1.96
C ILE A 81 8.60 -0.11 1.60
N PHE A 82 8.74 -1.43 1.74
CA PHE A 82 7.63 -2.34 1.46
C PHE A 82 6.45 -2.10 2.41
N ALA A 83 6.74 -1.89 3.69
CA ALA A 83 5.70 -1.60 4.68
C ALA A 83 4.93 -0.33 4.30
N ALA A 84 5.64 0.72 3.88
CA ALA A 84 5.00 1.96 3.47
C ALA A 84 4.07 1.75 2.28
N ALA A 85 4.52 0.99 1.27
CA ALA A 85 3.71 0.68 0.10
C ALA A 85 2.49 -0.16 0.46
N HIS A 86 2.68 -1.13 1.35
CA HIS A 86 1.59 -1.98 1.84
C HIS A 86 0.52 -1.14 2.55
N GLU A 87 0.93 -0.25 3.45
CA GLU A 87 -0.01 0.60 4.16
C GLU A 87 -0.71 1.58 3.23
N LEU A 88 -0.01 2.05 2.21
CA LEU A 88 -0.63 2.89 1.20
C LEU A 88 -1.75 2.13 0.49
N GLY A 89 -1.56 0.84 0.24
CA GLY A 89 -2.60 -0.01 -0.33
C GLY A 89 -3.84 -0.08 0.54
N HIS A 90 -3.67 -0.14 1.85
CA HIS A 90 -4.81 -0.12 2.78
C HIS A 90 -5.52 1.23 2.76
N ILE A 91 -4.77 2.31 2.72
CA ILE A 91 -5.34 3.66 2.70
C ILE A 91 -6.18 3.89 1.45
N PHE A 92 -5.70 3.44 0.30
CA PHE A 92 -6.45 3.55 -0.95
C PHE A 92 -7.49 2.44 -1.13
N GLN A 93 -7.62 1.55 -0.15
CA GLN A 93 -8.58 0.45 -0.17
C GLN A 93 -8.47 -0.39 -1.46
N VAL A 94 -7.24 -0.69 -1.83
CA VAL A 94 -6.95 -1.38 -3.10
C VAL A 94 -7.65 -2.72 -3.17
N ALA A 95 -7.62 -3.50 -2.09
CA ALA A 95 -8.22 -4.83 -2.08
C ALA A 95 -9.73 -4.77 -2.33
N GLN A 96 -10.41 -3.81 -1.71
CA GLN A 96 -11.84 -3.62 -1.89
C GLN A 96 -12.15 -3.18 -3.32
N ARG A 97 -11.33 -2.31 -3.87
CA ARG A 97 -11.50 -1.84 -5.26
C ARG A 97 -11.33 -2.98 -6.25
N VAL A 98 -10.30 -3.80 -6.06
CA VAL A 98 -10.08 -4.98 -6.90
C VAL A 98 -11.26 -5.94 -6.82
N TRP A 99 -11.71 -6.20 -5.59
CA TRP A 99 -12.84 -7.12 -5.35
C TRP A 99 -14.10 -6.66 -6.06
N THR A 100 -14.37 -5.37 -6.00
CA THR A 100 -15.54 -4.76 -6.66
C THR A 100 -15.44 -4.86 -8.18
N VAL A 101 -14.28 -4.54 -8.75
CA VAL A 101 -14.07 -4.60 -10.19
C VAL A 101 -14.29 -6.02 -10.71
N LEU A 102 -13.84 -7.00 -9.95
CA LEU A 102 -13.96 -8.41 -10.34
C LEU A 102 -15.37 -8.97 -10.05
N LYS A 103 -16.25 -8.12 -9.54
CA LYS A 103 -17.67 -8.45 -9.28
C LYS A 103 -17.84 -9.70 -8.43
N LYS A 104 -17.04 -9.80 -7.38
CA LYS A 104 -17.16 -10.90 -6.43
C LYS A 104 -18.36 -10.65 -5.53
N THR A 105 -19.20 -11.66 -5.39
CA THR A 105 -20.36 -11.59 -4.52
C THR A 105 -20.03 -12.04 -3.10
N GLU A 106 -18.96 -12.80 -2.95
CA GLU A 106 -18.52 -13.26 -1.65
C GLU A 106 -17.82 -12.12 -0.91
N LYS A 107 -17.86 -12.19 0.42
CA LYS A 107 -17.18 -11.22 1.25
C LYS A 107 -15.66 -11.38 1.14
N LEU A 108 -14.96 -10.27 1.00
CA LEU A 108 -13.51 -10.27 0.99
C LEU A 108 -12.99 -10.69 2.37
N THR A 109 -12.19 -11.76 2.41
CA THR A 109 -11.59 -12.19 3.67
C THR A 109 -10.37 -11.35 4.01
N GLU A 110 -10.01 -11.36 5.30
CA GLU A 110 -8.83 -10.64 5.74
C GLU A 110 -7.56 -11.14 5.05
N GLN A 111 -7.45 -12.46 4.87
CA GLN A 111 -6.31 -13.05 4.17
C GLN A 111 -6.24 -12.60 2.72
N GLU A 112 -7.37 -12.58 2.02
CA GLU A 112 -7.43 -12.11 0.64
C GLU A 112 -7.07 -10.64 0.54
N GLU A 113 -7.53 -9.84 1.48
CA GLU A 113 -7.21 -8.42 1.53
C GLU A 113 -5.69 -8.23 1.65
N GLU A 114 -5.05 -8.98 2.54
CA GLU A 114 -3.61 -8.89 2.72
C GLU A 114 -2.84 -9.33 1.48
N GLU A 115 -3.28 -10.41 0.85
CA GLU A 115 -2.63 -10.90 -0.38
C GLU A 115 -2.71 -9.88 -1.50
N ILE A 116 -3.88 -9.29 -1.72
CA ILE A 116 -4.07 -8.28 -2.77
C ILE A 116 -3.25 -7.03 -2.46
N THR A 117 -3.23 -6.61 -1.21
CA THR A 117 -2.46 -5.44 -0.79
C THR A 117 -0.97 -5.67 -1.00
N ASN A 118 -0.49 -6.88 -0.72
CA ASN A 118 0.91 -7.22 -0.98
C ASN A 118 1.25 -7.22 -2.47
N LEU A 119 0.34 -7.71 -3.30
CA LEU A 119 0.54 -7.67 -4.75
C LEU A 119 0.59 -6.21 -5.24
N PHE A 120 -0.27 -5.37 -4.72
CA PHE A 120 -0.25 -3.94 -5.03
C PHE A 120 1.09 -3.32 -4.65
N ALA A 121 1.58 -3.59 -3.44
CA ALA A 121 2.85 -3.03 -2.98
C ALA A 121 3.99 -3.45 -3.90
N ALA A 122 4.03 -4.72 -4.29
CA ALA A 122 5.06 -5.22 -5.19
C ALA A 122 5.00 -4.53 -6.56
N GLU A 123 3.80 -4.37 -7.12
CA GLU A 123 3.63 -3.72 -8.42
C GLU A 123 3.99 -2.24 -8.35
N LEU A 124 3.67 -1.59 -7.25
CA LEU A 124 3.95 -0.18 -7.07
C LEU A 124 5.45 0.08 -7.00
N LEU A 125 6.19 -0.78 -6.30
CA LEU A 125 7.62 -0.60 -6.07
C LEU A 125 8.48 -1.14 -7.19
N MET A 126 7.95 -2.02 -8.04
CA MET A 126 8.70 -2.67 -9.11
C MET A 126 8.07 -2.36 -10.46
N PRO A 127 8.37 -1.19 -11.02
CA PRO A 127 7.81 -0.80 -12.31
C PRO A 127 8.16 -1.81 -13.38
N TYR A 128 7.20 -2.09 -14.22
CA TYR A 128 7.31 -3.07 -15.27
C TYR A 128 8.53 -2.86 -16.17
N GLU A 129 8.83 -1.61 -16.48
CA GLU A 129 9.93 -1.25 -17.38
C GLU A 129 11.30 -1.69 -16.87
N VAL A 130 11.44 -1.88 -15.57
CA VAL A 130 12.70 -2.27 -14.95
C VAL A 130 13.06 -3.72 -15.27
N PHE A 131 12.09 -4.53 -15.62
CA PHE A 131 12.26 -5.97 -15.78
C PHE A 131 12.19 -6.46 -17.22
N ARG A 132 12.29 -5.56 -18.13
CA ARG A 132 12.31 -5.93 -19.55
C ARG A 132 13.69 -5.98 -20.13
#